data_1c852b47a5c11e595abd2423dc53b2f4
#
_entry.id   1c852b47a5c11e595abd2423dc53b2f4
#
_cell.length_a   1.000
_cell.length_b   1.000
_cell.length_c   1.000
_cell.angle_alpha   90.00
_cell.angle_beta   90.00
_cell.angle_gamma   90.00
#
_symmetry.space_group_name_H-M   'P 1'
#
loop_
_entity.id
_entity.type
_entity.pdbx_description
1 polymer ?
#
loop_
_entity_poly.entity_id
_entity_poly.type
_entity_poly.pdbx_seq_one_letter_code
_entity_poly.pdbx_strand_id
1 'polypeptide(L)'
;MLSGETTTGKQPIECLDILNRIASKTESVLIPGLTDELRLFRPKAKMLRSAAMLAMKMKNSAVLVFTRSGDLAAKLGALRPNGAPLFAFTDVDGLHRRLRLIWGIEPFMMDFSDDPEITIQNAIEKLKEESWVEIGDQLVTVTNVLASGKIVESIQLREVD
;
A
#
# COMPACT_ATOMS: atom_id res chain seq x y z
N MET A 1 -18.39 -14.91 -7.72
CA MET A 1 -19.10 -14.71 -6.44
C MET A 1 -19.36 -16.08 -5.87
N LEU A 2 -19.11 -16.29 -4.59
CA LEU A 2 -19.44 -17.52 -3.86
C LEU A 2 -20.64 -17.24 -2.95
N SER A 3 -21.51 -18.23 -2.76
CA SER A 3 -22.68 -18.13 -1.89
C SER A 3 -23.03 -19.50 -1.28
N GLY A 4 -23.97 -20.23 -1.83
CA GLY A 4 -24.35 -21.56 -1.35
C GLY A 4 -23.23 -22.59 -1.35
N GLU A 5 -22.27 -22.48 -2.25
CA GLU A 5 -21.13 -23.37 -2.37
C GLU A 5 -20.26 -23.39 -1.11
N THR A 6 -20.15 -22.25 -0.43
CA THR A 6 -19.35 -22.10 0.80
C THR A 6 -20.18 -22.21 2.08
N THR A 7 -21.50 -21.98 2.03
CA THR A 7 -22.35 -21.99 3.23
C THR A 7 -23.04 -23.36 3.44
N THR A 8 -23.49 -24.00 2.38
CA THR A 8 -24.25 -25.26 2.43
C THR A 8 -23.67 -26.33 1.49
N GLY A 9 -22.68 -25.97 0.69
CA GLY A 9 -22.03 -26.86 -0.25
C GLY A 9 -21.20 -27.94 0.45
N LYS A 10 -20.88 -29.00 -0.30
CA LYS A 10 -20.11 -30.15 0.22
C LYS A 10 -18.59 -29.89 0.26
N GLN A 11 -18.10 -28.88 -0.44
CA GLN A 11 -16.67 -28.61 -0.65
C GLN A 11 -16.36 -27.11 -0.50
N PRO A 12 -16.62 -26.51 0.69
CA PRO A 12 -16.48 -25.05 0.87
C PRO A 12 -15.04 -24.57 0.74
N ILE A 13 -14.05 -25.34 1.18
CA ILE A 13 -12.64 -24.97 1.12
C ILE A 13 -12.14 -25.01 -0.31
N GLU A 14 -12.48 -26.04 -1.06
CA GLU A 14 -12.10 -26.20 -2.48
C GLU A 14 -12.69 -25.06 -3.33
N CYS A 15 -13.88 -24.58 -3.00
CA CYS A 15 -14.45 -23.41 -3.66
C CYS A 15 -13.63 -22.15 -3.46
N LEU A 16 -13.11 -21.92 -2.23
CA LEU A 16 -12.23 -20.82 -1.93
C LEU A 16 -10.88 -20.95 -2.65
N ASP A 17 -10.31 -22.15 -2.67
CA ASP A 17 -9.05 -22.42 -3.37
C ASP A 17 -9.17 -22.16 -4.86
N ILE A 18 -10.25 -22.60 -5.49
CA ILE A 18 -10.50 -22.32 -6.92
C ILE A 18 -10.65 -20.83 -7.15
N LEU A 19 -11.40 -20.11 -6.31
CA LEU A 19 -11.57 -18.67 -6.42
C LEU A 19 -10.23 -17.94 -6.30
N ASN A 20 -9.40 -18.31 -5.32
CA ASN A 20 -8.08 -17.75 -5.11
C ASN A 20 -7.17 -18.00 -6.34
N ARG A 21 -7.18 -19.21 -6.89
CA ARG A 21 -6.40 -19.54 -8.10
C ARG A 21 -6.85 -18.74 -9.31
N ILE A 22 -8.15 -18.55 -9.50
CA ILE A 22 -8.71 -17.72 -10.58
C ILE A 22 -8.27 -16.26 -10.38
N ALA A 23 -8.42 -15.71 -9.18
CA ALA A 23 -8.03 -14.35 -8.85
C ALA A 23 -6.52 -14.13 -9.13
N SER A 24 -5.65 -14.97 -8.58
CA SER A 24 -4.21 -14.90 -8.79
C SER A 24 -3.82 -14.99 -10.26
N LYS A 25 -4.48 -15.88 -11.03
CA LYS A 25 -4.22 -16.01 -12.47
C LYS A 25 -4.70 -14.77 -13.23
N THR A 26 -5.82 -14.20 -12.87
CA THR A 26 -6.36 -13.00 -13.52
C THR A 26 -5.49 -11.77 -13.20
N GLU A 27 -5.05 -11.63 -11.96
CA GLU A 27 -4.20 -10.53 -11.51
C GLU A 27 -2.78 -10.60 -12.09
N SER A 28 -2.30 -11.81 -12.46
CA SER A 28 -1.01 -11.97 -13.14
C SER A 28 -1.00 -11.45 -14.59
N VAL A 29 -2.16 -11.22 -15.17
CA VAL A 29 -2.26 -10.56 -16.46
C VAL A 29 -2.10 -9.07 -16.23
N LEU A 30 -1.06 -8.45 -16.81
CA LEU A 30 -0.80 -7.02 -16.75
C LEU A 30 -2.04 -6.27 -17.31
N ILE A 31 -2.90 -5.82 -16.42
CA ILE A 31 -3.91 -4.83 -16.77
C ILE A 31 -3.14 -3.52 -16.88
N PRO A 32 -3.18 -2.80 -18.04
CA PRO A 32 -2.59 -1.47 -18.13
C PRO A 32 -3.09 -0.65 -16.95
N GLY A 33 -2.16 -0.10 -16.18
CA GLY A 33 -2.50 0.52 -14.89
C GLY A 33 -3.53 1.63 -15.10
N LEU A 34 -4.63 1.55 -14.40
CA LEU A 34 -5.60 2.64 -14.26
C LEU A 34 -4.93 3.98 -13.95
N THR A 35 -3.71 3.91 -13.44
CA THR A 35 -2.86 5.05 -13.07
C THR A 35 -2.63 6.03 -14.21
N ASP A 36 -2.48 5.56 -15.45
CA ASP A 36 -2.18 6.42 -16.61
C ASP A 36 -3.44 7.05 -17.21
N GLU A 37 -4.59 6.39 -17.09
CA GLU A 37 -5.85 6.81 -17.71
C GLU A 37 -6.70 7.73 -16.81
N LEU A 38 -6.44 7.73 -15.49
CA LEU A 38 -7.22 8.51 -14.53
C LEU A 38 -6.98 10.02 -14.68
N ARG A 39 -8.05 10.77 -14.97
CA ARG A 39 -8.04 12.23 -14.91
C ARG A 39 -8.09 12.70 -13.46
N LEU A 40 -6.95 13.15 -12.94
CA LEU A 40 -6.82 13.65 -11.58
C LEU A 40 -6.90 15.17 -11.54
N PHE A 41 -7.90 15.69 -10.85
CA PHE A 41 -8.14 17.14 -10.76
C PHE A 41 -7.43 17.79 -9.57
N ARG A 42 -7.29 17.07 -8.44
CA ARG A 42 -6.74 17.63 -7.21
C ARG A 42 -5.21 17.48 -7.16
N PRO A 43 -4.45 18.51 -6.70
CA PRO A 43 -2.99 18.45 -6.59
C PRO A 43 -2.50 17.23 -5.80
N LYS A 44 -3.12 16.93 -4.67
CA LYS A 44 -2.82 15.76 -3.84
C LYS A 44 -2.93 14.43 -4.61
N ALA A 45 -3.98 14.26 -5.40
CA ALA A 45 -4.16 13.05 -6.19
C ALA A 45 -3.08 12.93 -7.28
N LYS A 46 -2.66 14.05 -7.88
CA LYS A 46 -1.54 14.08 -8.84
C LYS A 46 -0.22 13.68 -8.18
N MET A 47 0.03 14.17 -6.98
CA MET A 47 1.21 13.82 -6.17
C MET A 47 1.23 12.31 -5.87
N LEU A 48 0.12 11.74 -5.41
CA LEU A 48 0.01 10.31 -5.11
C LEU A 48 0.22 9.45 -6.36
N ARG A 49 -0.31 9.90 -7.53
CA ARG A 49 -0.02 9.23 -8.80
C ARG A 49 1.46 9.27 -9.14
N SER A 50 2.13 10.40 -8.92
CA SER A 50 3.58 10.51 -9.16
C SER A 50 4.37 9.56 -8.26
N ALA A 51 3.98 9.42 -6.99
CA ALA A 51 4.60 8.46 -6.08
C ALA A 51 4.41 7.00 -6.56
N ALA A 52 3.18 6.63 -6.93
CA ALA A 52 2.89 5.29 -7.46
C ALA A 52 3.66 5.01 -8.76
N MET A 53 3.68 5.97 -9.70
CA MET A 53 4.43 5.83 -10.96
C MET A 53 5.93 5.75 -10.74
N LEU A 54 6.49 6.50 -9.78
CA LEU A 54 7.90 6.42 -9.44
C LEU A 54 8.25 5.01 -8.97
N ALA A 55 7.50 4.46 -8.02
CA ALA A 55 7.71 3.11 -7.54
C ALA A 55 7.58 2.07 -8.68
N MET A 56 6.52 2.14 -9.49
CA MET A 56 6.30 1.20 -10.62
C MET A 56 7.43 1.17 -11.65
N LYS A 57 8.19 2.26 -11.78
CA LYS A 57 9.32 2.37 -12.74
C LYS A 57 10.65 1.92 -12.16
N MET A 58 10.71 1.69 -10.87
CA MET A 58 11.92 1.23 -10.18
C MET A 58 11.85 -0.29 -10.01
N LYS A 59 13.01 -0.94 -10.00
CA LYS A 59 13.11 -2.36 -9.65
C LYS A 59 13.15 -2.50 -8.14
N ASN A 60 12.60 -3.59 -7.64
CA ASN A 60 12.60 -3.90 -6.21
C ASN A 60 12.16 -2.69 -5.38
N SER A 61 10.96 -2.23 -5.59
CA SER A 61 10.46 -1.02 -4.96
C SER A 61 9.13 -1.24 -4.28
N ALA A 62 8.87 -0.45 -3.24
CA ALA A 62 7.60 -0.42 -2.53
C ALA A 62 7.16 1.01 -2.25
N VAL A 63 5.87 1.19 -2.00
CA VAL A 63 5.31 2.46 -1.52
C VAL A 63 4.98 2.34 -0.05
N LEU A 64 5.52 3.24 0.76
CA LEU A 64 5.18 3.36 2.19
C LEU A 64 4.25 4.55 2.40
N VAL A 65 3.18 4.34 3.14
CA VAL A 65 2.25 5.40 3.52
C VAL A 65 1.90 5.34 5.01
N PHE A 66 1.96 6.49 5.68
CA PHE A 66 1.61 6.64 7.08
C PHE A 66 0.27 7.37 7.18
N THR A 67 -0.69 6.78 7.90
CA THR A 67 -2.05 7.34 7.92
C THR A 67 -2.82 7.02 9.20
N ARG A 68 -3.53 8.01 9.75
CA ARG A 68 -4.50 7.86 10.84
C ARG A 68 -5.94 7.90 10.35
N SER A 69 -6.18 8.40 9.14
CA SER A 69 -7.53 8.48 8.55
C SER A 69 -7.79 7.39 7.51
N GLY A 70 -6.74 6.86 6.89
CA GLY A 70 -6.81 5.92 5.77
C GLY A 70 -6.96 6.57 4.39
N ASP A 71 -7.14 7.89 4.31
CA ASP A 71 -7.43 8.60 3.05
C ASP A 71 -6.28 8.47 2.02
N LEU A 72 -5.03 8.63 2.47
CA LEU A 72 -3.86 8.46 1.61
C LEU A 72 -3.73 7.04 1.08
N ALA A 73 -3.83 6.06 1.98
CA ALA A 73 -3.72 4.64 1.63
C ALA A 73 -4.83 4.22 0.66
N ALA A 74 -6.09 4.62 0.92
CA ALA A 74 -7.20 4.31 0.04
C ALA A 74 -7.03 4.90 -1.37
N LYS A 75 -6.54 6.13 -1.47
CA LYS A 75 -6.26 6.78 -2.76
C LYS A 75 -5.12 6.10 -3.51
N LEU A 76 -4.04 5.71 -2.82
CA LEU A 76 -2.93 4.96 -3.41
C LEU A 76 -3.38 3.57 -3.86
N GLY A 77 -4.14 2.84 -3.03
CA GLY A 77 -4.71 1.55 -3.40
C GLY A 77 -5.63 1.63 -4.63
N ALA A 78 -6.43 2.71 -4.75
CA ALA A 78 -7.28 2.93 -5.92
C ALA A 78 -6.48 3.16 -7.22
N LEU A 79 -5.24 3.65 -7.12
CA LEU A 79 -4.34 3.79 -8.27
C LEU A 79 -3.77 2.44 -8.74
N ARG A 80 -3.85 1.39 -7.92
CA ARG A 80 -3.37 0.04 -8.22
C ARG A 80 -1.93 0.03 -8.76
N PRO A 81 -0.92 0.47 -7.99
CA PRO A 81 0.46 0.42 -8.44
C PRO A 81 0.86 -1.03 -8.75
N ASN A 82 1.08 -1.33 -10.02
CA ASN A 82 1.43 -2.67 -10.45
C ASN A 82 2.92 -2.91 -10.28
N GLY A 83 3.29 -4.02 -9.62
CA GLY A 83 4.69 -4.39 -9.37
C GLY A 83 5.38 -3.63 -8.23
N ALA A 84 4.67 -2.73 -7.53
CA ALA A 84 5.17 -2.06 -6.34
C ALA A 84 4.18 -2.27 -5.19
N PRO A 85 4.48 -3.11 -4.19
CA PRO A 85 3.63 -3.32 -3.03
C PRO A 85 3.39 -2.01 -2.27
N LEU A 86 2.21 -1.88 -1.68
CA LEU A 86 1.81 -0.71 -0.92
C LEU A 86 1.66 -1.08 0.56
N PHE A 87 2.58 -0.62 1.38
CA PHE A 87 2.61 -0.82 2.82
C PHE A 87 2.01 0.38 3.53
N ALA A 88 0.96 0.16 4.32
CA ALA A 88 0.26 1.22 5.03
C ALA A 88 0.43 1.07 6.55
N PHE A 89 1.07 2.05 7.17
CA PHE A 89 1.31 2.09 8.60
C PHE A 89 0.26 2.96 9.31
N THR A 90 -0.24 2.48 10.44
CA THR A 90 -1.20 3.20 11.27
C THR A 90 -1.05 2.83 12.75
N ASP A 91 -1.35 3.78 13.62
CA ASP A 91 -1.47 3.60 15.08
C ASP A 91 -2.94 3.42 15.53
N VAL A 92 -3.88 3.26 14.57
CA VAL A 92 -5.32 3.14 14.83
C VAL A 92 -5.81 1.72 14.50
N ASP A 93 -6.12 0.91 15.51
CA ASP A 93 -6.54 -0.48 15.37
C ASP A 93 -7.75 -0.68 14.42
N GLY A 94 -8.79 0.14 14.59
CA GLY A 94 -9.96 0.06 13.70
C GLY A 94 -9.65 0.37 12.23
N LEU A 95 -8.68 1.26 11.99
CA LEU A 95 -8.22 1.57 10.64
C LEU A 95 -7.38 0.42 10.06
N HIS A 96 -6.47 -0.16 10.85
CA HIS A 96 -5.68 -1.31 10.41
C HIS A 96 -6.57 -2.43 9.88
N ARG A 97 -7.62 -2.80 10.61
CA ARG A 97 -8.59 -3.81 10.14
C ARG A 97 -9.31 -3.42 8.85
N ARG A 98 -9.66 -2.15 8.73
CA ARG A 98 -10.35 -1.61 7.54
C ARG A 98 -9.47 -1.57 6.30
N LEU A 99 -8.18 -1.28 6.47
CA LEU A 99 -7.21 -1.24 5.35
C LEU A 99 -7.01 -2.61 4.71
N ARG A 100 -7.15 -3.71 5.45
CA ARG A 100 -7.11 -5.09 4.91
C ARG A 100 -8.18 -5.40 3.87
N LEU A 101 -9.24 -4.60 3.82
CA LEU A 101 -10.31 -4.73 2.82
C LEU A 101 -10.01 -3.99 1.51
N ILE A 102 -8.93 -3.20 1.47
CA ILE A 102 -8.55 -2.43 0.29
C ILE A 102 -7.54 -3.23 -0.52
N TRP A 103 -7.84 -3.46 -1.77
CA TRP A 103 -6.97 -4.21 -2.67
C TRP A 103 -5.56 -3.63 -2.74
N GLY A 104 -4.55 -4.50 -2.68
CA GLY A 104 -3.15 -4.15 -2.88
C GLY A 104 -2.50 -3.39 -1.71
N ILE A 105 -3.18 -3.29 -0.56
CA ILE A 105 -2.61 -2.69 0.65
C ILE A 105 -2.26 -3.79 1.65
N GLU A 106 -1.01 -3.80 2.12
CA GLU A 106 -0.62 -4.56 3.29
C GLU A 106 -0.50 -3.59 4.48
N PRO A 107 -1.40 -3.68 5.46
CA PRO A 107 -1.42 -2.77 6.59
C PRO A 107 -0.59 -3.29 7.77
N PHE A 108 0.10 -2.37 8.44
CA PHE A 108 0.90 -2.62 9.64
C PHE A 108 0.44 -1.73 10.80
N MET A 109 0.32 -2.35 11.98
CA MET A 109 0.17 -1.61 13.23
C MET A 109 1.53 -1.17 13.75
N MET A 110 1.66 0.12 14.06
CA MET A 110 2.88 0.69 14.61
C MET A 110 2.58 2.04 15.28
N ASP A 111 3.18 2.30 16.41
CA ASP A 111 3.13 3.61 17.05
C ASP A 111 3.94 4.64 16.26
N PHE A 112 3.42 5.85 16.15
CA PHE A 112 4.09 6.95 15.48
C PHE A 112 4.84 7.80 16.50
N SER A 113 6.14 8.00 16.27
CA SER A 113 6.96 8.94 17.03
C SER A 113 6.59 10.39 16.70
N ASP A 114 6.90 11.29 17.62
CA ASP A 114 6.84 12.74 17.36
C ASP A 114 7.85 13.17 16.29
N ASP A 115 8.95 12.42 16.13
CA ASP A 115 9.88 12.57 15.03
C ASP A 115 9.48 11.68 13.85
N PRO A 116 9.11 12.28 12.70
CA PRO A 116 8.73 11.53 11.51
C PRO A 116 9.83 10.62 10.98
N GLU A 117 11.11 11.01 11.17
CA GLU A 117 12.25 10.21 10.70
C GLU A 117 12.36 8.90 11.49
N ILE A 118 12.21 8.96 12.81
CA ILE A 118 12.18 7.76 13.66
C ILE A 118 11.01 6.84 13.26
N THR A 119 9.86 7.42 12.97
CA THR A 119 8.69 6.64 12.51
C THR A 119 8.98 5.89 11.22
N ILE A 120 9.64 6.56 10.25
CA ILE A 120 9.99 5.94 8.97
C ILE A 120 11.03 4.83 9.17
N GLN A 121 12.06 5.07 9.98
CA GLN A 121 13.09 4.07 10.26
C GLN A 121 12.51 2.82 10.94
N ASN A 122 11.68 2.99 11.96
CA ASN A 122 10.99 1.88 12.62
C ASN A 122 10.11 1.08 11.64
N ALA A 123 9.48 1.75 10.69
CA ALA A 123 8.68 1.08 9.67
C ALA A 123 9.55 0.25 8.71
N ILE A 124 10.73 0.77 8.31
CA ILE A 124 11.67 0.05 7.46
C ILE A 124 12.23 -1.16 8.20
N GLU A 125 12.64 -1.01 9.46
CA GLU A 125 13.11 -2.12 10.29
C GLU A 125 12.06 -3.20 10.42
N LYS A 126 10.80 -2.84 10.70
CA LYS A 126 9.69 -3.78 10.77
C LYS A 126 9.49 -4.55 9.46
N LEU A 127 9.59 -3.88 8.31
CA LEU A 127 9.49 -4.55 7.01
C LEU A 127 10.67 -5.49 6.76
N LYS A 128 11.88 -5.15 7.21
CA LYS A 128 13.07 -6.03 7.14
C LYS A 128 12.90 -7.27 8.02
N GLU A 129 12.47 -7.08 9.26
CA GLU A 129 12.24 -8.19 10.21
C GLU A 129 11.21 -9.19 9.69
N GLU A 130 10.17 -8.72 9.04
CA GLU A 130 9.11 -9.55 8.45
C GLU A 130 9.44 -10.02 7.02
N SER A 131 10.66 -9.73 6.51
CA SER A 131 11.15 -10.12 5.18
C SER A 131 10.30 -9.60 4.00
N TRP A 132 9.69 -8.42 4.17
CA TRP A 132 8.96 -7.74 3.09
C TRP A 132 9.88 -6.93 2.19
N VAL A 133 11.03 -6.50 2.69
CA VAL A 133 12.03 -5.74 1.95
C VAL A 133 13.43 -6.25 2.28
N GLU A 134 14.36 -6.08 1.33
CA GLU A 134 15.77 -6.46 1.45
C GLU A 134 16.67 -5.24 1.32
N ILE A 135 17.93 -5.36 1.75
CA ILE A 135 18.95 -4.31 1.57
C ILE A 135 19.08 -3.97 0.08
N GLY A 136 19.05 -2.69 -0.24
CA GLY A 136 19.11 -2.17 -1.61
C GLY A 136 17.73 -1.95 -2.27
N ASP A 137 16.63 -2.38 -1.65
CA ASP A 137 15.30 -2.09 -2.15
C ASP A 137 14.98 -0.59 -2.07
N GLN A 138 14.16 -0.12 -2.99
CA GLN A 138 13.82 1.30 -3.10
C GLN A 138 12.44 1.57 -2.51
N LEU A 139 12.35 2.52 -1.60
CA LEU A 139 11.11 2.87 -0.90
C LEU A 139 10.64 4.27 -1.26
N VAL A 140 9.45 4.36 -1.85
CA VAL A 140 8.78 5.63 -2.09
C VAL A 140 7.86 5.93 -0.93
N THR A 141 8.31 6.79 -0.02
CA THR A 141 7.59 7.13 1.21
C THR A 141 6.70 8.35 1.00
N VAL A 142 5.42 8.21 1.34
CA VAL A 142 4.44 9.30 1.29
C VAL A 142 4.08 9.69 2.71
N THR A 143 4.43 10.90 3.10
CA THR A 143 4.25 11.42 4.46
C THR A 143 3.67 12.83 4.48
N ASN A 144 3.16 13.21 5.64
CA ASN A 144 2.85 14.58 5.99
C ASN A 144 3.93 15.10 6.94
N VAL A 145 4.65 16.12 6.53
CA VAL A 145 5.72 16.75 7.32
C VAL A 145 5.22 18.09 7.84
N LEU A 146 5.48 18.38 9.10
CA LEU A 146 5.23 19.70 9.68
C LEU A 146 6.44 20.61 9.35
N ALA A 147 6.25 21.50 8.39
CA ALA A 147 7.28 22.48 8.02
C ALA A 147 6.77 23.90 8.28
N SER A 148 7.49 24.67 9.09
CA SER A 148 7.15 26.06 9.44
C SER A 148 5.70 26.22 9.96
N GLY A 149 5.25 25.26 10.80
CA GLY A 149 3.89 25.28 11.37
C GLY A 149 2.77 24.90 10.40
N LYS A 150 3.10 24.44 9.20
CA LYS A 150 2.14 23.96 8.19
C LYS A 150 2.39 22.49 7.87
N ILE A 151 1.30 21.76 7.66
CA ILE A 151 1.38 20.39 7.15
C ILE A 151 1.73 20.45 5.65
N VAL A 152 2.86 19.89 5.29
CA VAL A 152 3.34 19.74 3.92
C VAL A 152 3.31 18.26 3.56
N GLU A 153 2.65 17.93 2.47
CA GLU A 153 2.66 16.59 1.91
C GLU A 153 3.97 16.38 1.13
N SER A 154 4.66 15.29 1.36
CA SER A 154 5.95 14.99 0.72
C SER A 154 6.01 13.58 0.15
N ILE A 155 6.81 13.44 -0.90
CA ILE A 155 7.26 12.16 -1.42
C ILE A 155 8.77 12.12 -1.21
N GLN A 156 9.26 11.04 -0.63
CA GLN A 156 10.67 10.80 -0.40
C GLN A 156 11.07 9.49 -1.04
N LEU A 157 12.24 9.47 -1.66
CA LEU A 157 12.87 8.25 -2.13
C LEU A 157 13.93 7.84 -1.11
N ARG A 158 13.89 6.57 -0.69
CA ARG A 158 14.83 5.98 0.26
C ARG A 158 15.32 4.65 -0.26
N GLU A 159 16.50 4.28 0.12
CA GLU A 159 17.06 2.95 -0.07
C GLU A 159 17.11 2.23 1.28
N VAL A 160 16.86 0.94 1.28
CA VAL A 160 16.96 0.09 2.48
C VAL A 160 18.42 -0.23 2.72
N ASP A 161 18.94 0.22 3.86
CA ASP A 161 20.32 0.01 4.29
C ASP A 161 20.53 -1.35 5.00
#